data_d1a9ecaa50763eebe80b8cd82367406f
#
_entry.id   d1a9ecaa50763eebe80b8cd82367406f
#
_cell.length_a   1.000
_cell.length_b   1.000
_cell.length_c   1.000
_cell.angle_alpha   90.00
_cell.angle_beta   90.00
_cell.angle_gamma   90.00
#
_symmetry.space_group_name_H-M   'P 1'
#
loop_
_entity.id
_entity.type
_entity.pdbx_description
1 polymer ?
#
loop_
_entity_poly.entity_id
_entity_poly.type
_entity_poly.pdbx_seq_one_letter_code
_entity_poly.pdbx_strand_id
1 'polypeptide(L)'
;ADSFAWLRLPSAAKPALPSLFLVGDSTVRTGRGDGGGGQWGWGEYLPNYFDLARINVVNRAVGGTGVRTFLDTGYWAAITAKLKPGDFVMIQFGHNDNGARAPLKGIGDEREERVNPATKASGPMHTWGWYLRQYIREARAKGATPIICSLIPRKIWKDGKIARTADSHADWARAIAQAEGVAFVDLHELIARRYDEIGPEKVNAFFADERVHTSAAGAEFNAASVVAGLQVLAKNPL
;
A
#
# COMPACT_ATOMS: atom_id res chain seq x y z
N ALA A 1 24.90 6.16 9.87
CA ALA A 1 23.92 6.29 8.77
C ALA A 1 22.60 6.74 9.41
N ASP A 2 22.04 7.82 8.92
CA ASP A 2 20.80 8.41 9.43
C ASP A 2 19.63 7.42 9.16
N SER A 3 19.22 6.71 10.20
CA SER A 3 18.14 5.69 10.12
C SER A 3 16.78 6.29 9.73
N PHE A 4 16.67 7.61 9.74
CA PHE A 4 15.46 8.36 9.39
C PHE A 4 15.56 9.12 8.06
N ALA A 5 16.58 8.86 7.25
CA ALA A 5 16.73 9.51 5.94
C ALA A 5 15.48 9.36 5.04
N TRP A 6 14.76 8.23 5.17
CA TRP A 6 13.51 7.97 4.47
C TRP A 6 12.34 8.89 4.88
N LEU A 7 12.43 9.55 6.05
CA LEU A 7 11.43 10.51 6.53
C LEU A 7 11.59 11.89 5.90
N ARG A 8 12.74 12.18 5.31
CA ARG A 8 12.95 13.47 4.65
C ARG A 8 12.10 13.50 3.38
N LEU A 9 11.50 14.65 3.11
CA LEU A 9 10.90 14.87 1.80
C LEU A 9 12.00 14.73 0.73
N PRO A 10 11.66 14.23 -0.47
CA PRO A 10 12.60 14.28 -1.59
C PRO A 10 13.17 15.68 -1.74
N SER A 11 14.42 15.80 -2.19
CA SER A 11 15.08 17.10 -2.36
C SER A 11 14.31 18.07 -3.27
N ALA A 12 13.50 17.53 -4.18
CA ALA A 12 12.61 18.29 -5.06
C ALA A 12 11.25 18.64 -4.47
N ALA A 13 10.91 18.13 -3.26
CA ALA A 13 9.60 18.39 -2.65
C ALA A 13 9.47 19.85 -2.23
N LYS A 14 8.31 20.43 -2.51
CA LYS A 14 7.95 21.82 -2.19
C LYS A 14 7.03 21.82 -0.97
N PRO A 15 7.47 22.31 0.22
CA PRO A 15 6.66 22.23 1.46
C PRO A 15 5.29 22.91 1.38
N ALA A 16 5.16 23.94 0.53
CA ALA A 16 3.92 24.68 0.35
C ALA A 16 2.84 23.88 -0.43
N LEU A 17 3.25 22.88 -1.22
CA LEU A 17 2.33 22.08 -2.00
C LEU A 17 1.66 20.98 -1.14
N PRO A 18 0.45 20.51 -1.51
CA PRO A 18 -0.09 19.28 -0.98
C PRO A 18 0.84 18.11 -1.30
N SER A 19 0.80 17.08 -0.48
CA SER A 19 1.60 15.87 -0.67
C SER A 19 0.70 14.64 -0.72
N LEU A 20 0.98 13.75 -1.67
CA LEU A 20 0.44 12.40 -1.71
C LEU A 20 1.48 11.45 -1.09
N PHE A 21 1.22 11.02 0.13
CA PHE A 21 2.04 10.01 0.81
C PHE A 21 1.59 8.61 0.40
N LEU A 22 2.53 7.78 -0.05
CA LEU A 22 2.29 6.36 -0.33
C LEU A 22 2.75 5.55 0.87
N VAL A 23 1.86 4.75 1.40
CA VAL A 23 2.04 3.90 2.59
C VAL A 23 1.77 2.45 2.19
N GLY A 24 2.68 1.55 2.52
CA GLY A 24 2.54 0.15 2.14
C GLY A 24 3.82 -0.66 2.36
N ASP A 25 3.86 -1.80 1.70
CA ASP A 25 4.93 -2.79 1.79
C ASP A 25 5.92 -2.72 0.60
N SER A 26 6.68 -3.83 0.39
CA SER A 26 7.67 -3.94 -0.68
C SER A 26 7.08 -3.83 -2.09
N THR A 27 5.79 -4.08 -2.28
CA THR A 27 5.16 -3.94 -3.60
C THR A 27 4.89 -2.49 -3.97
N VAL A 28 4.86 -1.59 -2.98
CA VAL A 28 4.81 -0.13 -3.16
C VAL A 28 6.22 0.46 -3.24
N ARG A 29 7.16 -0.02 -2.40
CA ARG A 29 8.57 0.34 -2.43
C ARG A 29 9.44 -0.83 -2.02
N THR A 30 10.28 -1.33 -2.92
CA THR A 30 11.22 -2.40 -2.62
C THR A 30 12.56 -1.82 -2.14
N GLY A 31 13.02 -2.29 -0.97
CA GLY A 31 14.29 -1.89 -0.41
C GLY A 31 14.43 -0.37 -0.29
N ARG A 32 15.43 0.19 -0.94
CA ARG A 32 15.68 1.64 -0.98
C ARG A 32 14.93 2.37 -2.11
N GLY A 33 14.20 1.62 -2.95
CA GLY A 33 13.58 2.17 -4.17
C GLY A 33 14.60 2.42 -5.28
N ASP A 34 15.67 1.65 -5.31
CA ASP A 34 16.80 1.77 -6.22
C ASP A 34 16.96 0.56 -7.18
N GLY A 35 15.96 -0.33 -7.19
CA GLY A 35 15.94 -1.51 -8.06
C GLY A 35 16.89 -2.63 -7.62
N GLY A 36 17.31 -2.65 -6.35
CA GLY A 36 18.13 -3.71 -5.80
C GLY A 36 17.53 -5.10 -6.04
N GLY A 37 18.31 -6.05 -6.56
CA GLY A 37 17.83 -7.37 -6.97
C GLY A 37 16.84 -7.37 -8.16
N GLY A 38 16.80 -6.29 -8.94
CA GLY A 38 15.85 -6.12 -10.05
C GLY A 38 14.40 -5.85 -9.61
N GLN A 39 14.18 -5.65 -8.32
CA GLN A 39 12.85 -5.49 -7.72
C GLN A 39 12.47 -4.01 -7.58
N TRP A 40 11.26 -3.69 -8.00
CA TRP A 40 10.70 -2.33 -7.93
C TRP A 40 9.28 -2.35 -7.37
N GLY A 41 8.93 -1.34 -6.60
CA GLY A 41 7.55 -1.09 -6.20
C GLY A 41 6.86 -0.12 -7.16
N TRP A 42 5.55 -0.21 -7.32
CA TRP A 42 4.80 0.69 -8.21
C TRP A 42 4.88 2.16 -7.76
N GLY A 43 5.06 2.39 -6.47
CA GLY A 43 5.16 3.74 -5.91
C GLY A 43 6.40 4.53 -6.38
N GLU A 44 7.43 3.85 -6.90
CA GLU A 44 8.61 4.51 -7.46
C GLU A 44 8.32 5.15 -8.82
N TYR A 45 7.37 4.60 -9.56
CA TYR A 45 6.97 5.09 -10.89
C TYR A 45 5.78 6.05 -10.85
N LEU A 46 5.04 6.10 -9.75
CA LEU A 46 3.83 6.92 -9.64
C LEU A 46 4.08 8.43 -9.86
N PRO A 47 5.22 9.03 -9.42
CA PRO A 47 5.50 10.44 -9.67
C PRO A 47 5.49 10.83 -11.14
N ASN A 48 5.79 9.90 -12.05
CA ASN A 48 5.82 10.16 -13.51
C ASN A 48 4.45 10.51 -14.09
N TYR A 49 3.38 10.28 -13.35
CA TYR A 49 2.00 10.51 -13.78
C TYR A 49 1.37 11.74 -13.13
N PHE A 50 2.12 12.50 -12.34
CA PHE A 50 1.63 13.68 -11.63
C PHE A 50 2.38 14.94 -12.06
N ASP A 51 1.66 16.07 -12.06
CA ASP A 51 2.29 17.38 -12.18
C ASP A 51 2.98 17.77 -10.86
N LEU A 52 4.27 17.53 -10.78
CA LEU A 52 5.08 17.81 -9.59
C LEU A 52 5.28 19.34 -9.33
N ALA A 53 4.74 20.21 -10.20
CA ALA A 53 4.60 21.62 -9.89
C ALA A 53 3.39 21.91 -8.97
N ARG A 54 2.45 20.96 -8.86
CA ARG A 54 1.19 21.11 -8.13
C ARG A 54 1.06 20.21 -6.90
N ILE A 55 1.74 19.06 -6.89
CA ILE A 55 1.66 18.09 -5.79
C ILE A 55 3.00 17.38 -5.61
N ASN A 56 3.37 17.10 -4.36
CA ASN A 56 4.49 16.20 -4.06
C ASN A 56 3.98 14.75 -4.02
N VAL A 57 4.67 13.82 -4.67
CA VAL A 57 4.44 12.37 -4.50
C VAL A 57 5.57 11.81 -3.64
N VAL A 58 5.23 11.29 -2.45
CA VAL A 58 6.20 10.94 -1.41
C VAL A 58 6.02 9.48 -1.03
N ASN A 59 6.86 8.60 -1.57
CA ASN A 59 6.81 7.18 -1.25
C ASN A 59 7.43 6.90 0.12
N ARG A 60 6.61 6.50 1.08
CA ARG A 60 6.96 6.16 2.47
C ARG A 60 6.72 4.69 2.81
N ALA A 61 6.45 3.87 1.81
CA ALA A 61 6.31 2.44 2.00
C ALA A 61 7.62 1.81 2.45
N VAL A 62 7.53 0.72 3.21
CA VAL A 62 8.67 -0.01 3.76
C VAL A 62 8.48 -1.51 3.51
N GLY A 63 9.43 -2.12 2.81
CA GLY A 63 9.40 -3.54 2.52
C GLY A 63 9.31 -4.41 3.78
N GLY A 64 8.58 -5.52 3.67
CA GLY A 64 8.39 -6.48 4.77
C GLY A 64 7.38 -6.05 5.84
N THR A 65 6.77 -4.87 5.73
CA THR A 65 5.75 -4.43 6.69
C THR A 65 4.35 -4.87 6.27
N GLY A 66 3.50 -5.12 7.26
CA GLY A 66 2.06 -5.30 7.12
C GLY A 66 1.32 -4.16 7.81
N VAL A 67 -0.01 -4.20 7.76
CA VAL A 67 -0.89 -3.14 8.30
C VAL A 67 -0.60 -2.83 9.77
N ARG A 68 -0.29 -3.83 10.59
CA ARG A 68 0.06 -3.66 12.00
C ARG A 68 1.52 -3.26 12.19
N THR A 69 2.44 -3.98 11.56
CA THR A 69 3.87 -3.80 11.83
C THR A 69 4.38 -2.44 11.40
N PHE A 70 3.78 -1.81 10.40
CA PHE A 70 4.06 -0.44 10.00
C PHE A 70 3.67 0.58 11.08
N LEU A 71 2.60 0.32 11.84
CA LEU A 71 2.22 1.11 13.03
C LEU A 71 3.20 0.87 14.19
N ASP A 72 3.41 -0.39 14.54
CA ASP A 72 4.21 -0.78 15.70
C ASP A 72 5.68 -0.30 15.62
N THR A 73 6.23 -0.20 14.42
CA THR A 73 7.61 0.29 14.19
C THR A 73 7.73 1.82 14.21
N GLY A 74 6.62 2.54 14.32
CA GLY A 74 6.62 4.00 14.36
C GLY A 74 6.70 4.67 12.98
N TYR A 75 6.71 3.92 11.88
CA TYR A 75 6.74 4.49 10.53
C TYR A 75 5.52 5.37 10.26
N TRP A 76 4.35 4.91 10.70
CA TRP A 76 3.13 5.70 10.58
C TRP A 76 3.15 6.97 11.44
N ALA A 77 3.59 6.88 12.70
CA ALA A 77 3.71 8.03 13.58
C ALA A 77 4.61 9.13 12.98
N ALA A 78 5.70 8.73 12.35
CA ALA A 78 6.60 9.65 11.68
C ALA A 78 5.97 10.34 10.44
N ILE A 79 5.04 9.68 9.75
CA ILE A 79 4.28 10.28 8.64
C ILE A 79 3.23 11.24 9.20
N THR A 80 2.44 10.81 10.20
CA THR A 80 1.37 11.64 10.78
C THR A 80 1.89 12.92 11.42
N ALA A 81 3.13 12.92 11.92
CA ALA A 81 3.81 14.13 12.40
C ALA A 81 4.08 15.17 11.29
N LYS A 82 4.03 14.77 10.01
CA LYS A 82 4.28 15.64 8.85
C LYS A 82 3.01 15.97 8.06
N LEU A 83 1.94 15.22 8.28
CA LEU A 83 0.66 15.46 7.60
C LEU A 83 0.09 16.84 7.97
N LYS A 84 -0.45 17.49 6.96
CA LYS A 84 -1.15 18.77 7.08
C LYS A 84 -2.47 18.73 6.30
N PRO A 85 -3.40 19.66 6.59
CA PRO A 85 -4.63 19.78 5.81
C PRO A 85 -4.35 19.93 4.31
N GLY A 86 -5.12 19.19 3.51
CA GLY A 86 -4.98 19.14 2.06
C GLY A 86 -3.97 18.10 1.54
N ASP A 87 -3.27 17.37 2.42
CA ASP A 87 -2.47 16.21 2.02
C ASP A 87 -3.36 14.98 1.74
N PHE A 88 -2.79 14.01 1.06
CA PHE A 88 -3.41 12.73 0.72
C PHE A 88 -2.55 11.58 1.23
N VAL A 89 -3.19 10.48 1.62
CA VAL A 89 -2.48 9.26 2.02
C VAL A 89 -3.08 8.07 1.29
N MET A 90 -2.32 7.46 0.41
CA MET A 90 -2.70 6.23 -0.29
C MET A 90 -2.10 5.02 0.43
N ILE A 91 -2.92 4.06 0.81
CA ILE A 91 -2.57 2.97 1.73
C ILE A 91 -2.83 1.62 1.06
N GLN A 92 -1.79 0.77 0.99
CA GLN A 92 -1.86 -0.58 0.48
C GLN A 92 -1.10 -1.56 1.38
N PHE A 93 -1.79 -2.55 1.96
CA PHE A 93 -1.21 -3.64 2.73
C PHE A 93 -1.88 -4.98 2.40
N GLY A 94 -1.29 -6.09 2.87
CA GLY A 94 -1.84 -7.44 2.77
C GLY A 94 -0.81 -8.52 2.46
N HIS A 95 0.28 -8.20 1.75
CA HIS A 95 1.26 -9.22 1.34
C HIS A 95 2.03 -9.83 2.50
N ASN A 96 2.27 -9.06 3.57
CA ASN A 96 3.03 -9.49 4.76
C ASN A 96 2.14 -9.73 5.99
N ASP A 97 0.83 -9.62 5.83
CA ASP A 97 -0.14 -9.80 6.92
C ASP A 97 -0.51 -11.29 7.08
N ASN A 98 0.52 -12.14 7.24
CA ASN A 98 0.40 -13.58 7.44
C ASN A 98 1.42 -14.08 8.47
N GLY A 99 1.24 -15.34 8.92
CA GLY A 99 2.13 -15.96 9.89
C GLY A 99 1.97 -15.43 11.32
N ALA A 100 2.98 -15.61 12.16
CA ALA A 100 2.91 -15.34 13.61
C ALA A 100 2.77 -13.85 13.98
N ARG A 101 3.08 -12.93 13.06
CA ARG A 101 2.95 -11.49 13.27
C ARG A 101 1.67 -10.91 12.69
N ALA A 102 0.89 -11.72 11.98
CA ALA A 102 -0.34 -11.27 11.36
C ALA A 102 -1.37 -10.78 12.38
N PRO A 103 -2.13 -9.75 12.05
CA PRO A 103 -3.35 -9.40 12.76
C PRO A 103 -4.34 -10.58 12.80
N LEU A 104 -5.38 -10.48 13.61
CA LEU A 104 -6.53 -11.36 13.48
C LEU A 104 -7.16 -11.14 12.10
N LYS A 105 -7.70 -12.20 11.52
CA LYS A 105 -8.43 -12.12 10.25
C LYS A 105 -9.72 -11.30 10.43
N GLY A 106 -10.14 -10.66 9.35
CA GLY A 106 -11.41 -9.96 9.31
C GLY A 106 -11.33 -8.47 9.55
N ILE A 107 -12.50 -7.87 9.66
CA ILE A 107 -12.70 -6.42 9.69
C ILE A 107 -13.39 -5.90 10.95
N GLY A 108 -13.74 -6.77 11.90
CA GLY A 108 -14.42 -6.42 13.15
C GLY A 108 -13.48 -5.78 14.18
N ASP A 109 -13.98 -5.68 15.42
CA ASP A 109 -13.25 -5.08 16.55
C ASP A 109 -12.72 -6.16 17.53
N GLU A 110 -12.74 -7.41 17.11
CA GLU A 110 -12.25 -8.54 17.89
C GLU A 110 -10.79 -8.33 18.25
N ARG A 111 -10.43 -8.81 19.44
CA ARG A 111 -9.06 -8.78 19.95
C ARG A 111 -8.73 -10.02 20.75
N GLU A 112 -7.49 -10.41 20.73
CA GLU A 112 -6.94 -11.50 21.52
C GLU A 112 -5.63 -11.05 22.17
N GLU A 113 -5.32 -11.55 23.38
CA GLU A 113 -3.99 -11.38 23.95
C GLU A 113 -3.01 -12.30 23.22
N ARG A 114 -1.94 -11.73 22.69
CA ARG A 114 -0.87 -12.48 22.03
C ARG A 114 0.50 -12.05 22.51
N VAL A 115 1.39 -13.03 22.63
CA VAL A 115 2.80 -12.77 22.93
C VAL A 115 3.52 -12.38 21.63
N ASN A 116 4.16 -11.23 21.64
CA ASN A 116 5.03 -10.82 20.53
C ASN A 116 6.26 -11.75 20.50
N PRO A 117 6.49 -12.51 19.41
CA PRO A 117 7.58 -13.48 19.37
C PRO A 117 8.97 -12.86 19.46
N ALA A 118 9.12 -11.59 19.10
CA ALA A 118 10.40 -10.88 19.15
C ALA A 118 10.67 -10.26 20.53
N THR A 119 9.70 -9.55 21.10
CA THR A 119 9.88 -8.81 22.36
C THR A 119 9.47 -9.62 23.61
N LYS A 120 8.77 -10.75 23.42
CA LYS A 120 8.14 -11.57 24.48
C LYS A 120 7.09 -10.82 25.31
N ALA A 121 6.77 -9.61 24.98
CA ALA A 121 5.70 -8.84 25.61
C ALA A 121 4.33 -9.39 25.17
N SER A 122 3.42 -9.52 26.13
CA SER A 122 1.99 -9.79 25.83
C SER A 122 1.26 -8.48 25.57
N GLY A 123 0.29 -8.52 24.67
CA GLY A 123 -0.56 -7.38 24.39
C GLY A 123 -1.69 -7.72 23.40
N PRO A 124 -2.66 -6.81 23.27
CA PRO A 124 -3.82 -7.04 22.43
C PRO A 124 -3.45 -7.08 20.95
N MET A 125 -3.92 -8.11 20.25
CA MET A 125 -3.90 -8.26 18.82
C MET A 125 -5.31 -8.04 18.28
N HIS A 126 -5.48 -7.05 17.45
CA HIS A 126 -6.75 -6.72 16.80
C HIS A 126 -6.85 -7.33 15.40
N THR A 127 -8.02 -7.18 14.78
CA THR A 127 -8.24 -7.56 13.38
C THR A 127 -7.44 -6.70 12.41
N TRP A 128 -7.23 -7.22 11.21
CA TRP A 128 -6.61 -6.47 10.12
C TRP A 128 -7.35 -5.16 9.81
N GLY A 129 -8.69 -5.23 9.76
CA GLY A 129 -9.51 -4.05 9.51
C GLY A 129 -9.47 -3.02 10.64
N TRP A 130 -9.35 -3.44 11.90
CA TRP A 130 -9.16 -2.53 13.01
C TRP A 130 -7.90 -1.66 12.81
N TYR A 131 -6.77 -2.30 12.43
CA TYR A 131 -5.53 -1.57 12.15
C TYR A 131 -5.68 -0.64 10.95
N LEU A 132 -6.35 -1.07 9.86
CA LEU A 132 -6.56 -0.19 8.70
C LEU A 132 -7.39 1.04 9.06
N ARG A 133 -8.39 0.90 9.94
CA ARG A 133 -9.16 2.04 10.44
C ARG A 133 -8.32 3.06 11.22
N GLN A 134 -7.23 2.65 11.88
CA GLN A 134 -6.35 3.61 12.56
C GLN A 134 -5.74 4.60 11.56
N TYR A 135 -5.22 4.10 10.43
CA TYR A 135 -4.67 4.97 9.39
C TYR A 135 -5.70 5.98 8.88
N ILE A 136 -6.92 5.53 8.63
CA ILE A 136 -8.00 6.38 8.14
C ILE A 136 -8.32 7.48 9.14
N ARG A 137 -8.54 7.11 10.41
CA ARG A 137 -8.90 8.06 11.47
C ARG A 137 -7.80 9.08 11.73
N GLU A 138 -6.57 8.63 11.83
CA GLU A 138 -5.44 9.49 12.12
C GLU A 138 -5.08 10.41 10.95
N ALA A 139 -5.20 9.95 9.68
CA ALA A 139 -5.06 10.81 8.52
C ALA A 139 -6.13 11.92 8.52
N ARG A 140 -7.39 11.56 8.74
CA ARG A 140 -8.50 12.52 8.85
C ARG A 140 -8.31 13.50 9.99
N ALA A 141 -7.81 13.07 11.14
CA ALA A 141 -7.51 13.94 12.28
C ALA A 141 -6.44 15.01 11.97
N LYS A 142 -5.60 14.76 10.96
CA LYS A 142 -4.62 15.72 10.42
C LYS A 142 -5.16 16.57 9.27
N GLY A 143 -6.42 16.41 8.89
CA GLY A 143 -7.00 17.08 7.73
C GLY A 143 -6.53 16.49 6.39
N ALA A 144 -5.90 15.33 6.40
CA ALA A 144 -5.50 14.63 5.19
C ALA A 144 -6.60 13.70 4.68
N THR A 145 -6.63 13.46 3.37
CA THR A 145 -7.59 12.60 2.71
C THR A 145 -7.01 11.19 2.51
N PRO A 146 -7.54 10.15 3.20
CA PRO A 146 -7.11 8.78 2.99
C PRO A 146 -7.73 8.19 1.71
N ILE A 147 -6.94 7.40 0.99
CA ILE A 147 -7.32 6.60 -0.18
C ILE A 147 -6.87 5.17 0.09
N ILE A 148 -7.80 4.24 0.12
CA ILE A 148 -7.48 2.83 0.35
C ILE A 148 -7.32 2.12 -0.98
N CYS A 149 -6.26 1.30 -1.08
CA CYS A 149 -6.04 0.41 -2.21
C CYS A 149 -6.11 -1.05 -1.74
N SER A 150 -6.72 -1.91 -2.55
CA SER A 150 -6.45 -3.34 -2.40
C SER A 150 -5.00 -3.62 -2.81
N LEU A 151 -4.42 -4.72 -2.26
CA LEU A 151 -3.06 -5.12 -2.65
C LEU A 151 -2.99 -5.48 -4.14
N ILE A 152 -1.85 -5.28 -4.79
CA ILE A 152 -1.64 -5.77 -6.15
C ILE A 152 -1.72 -7.30 -6.18
N PRO A 153 -2.13 -7.93 -7.29
CA PRO A 153 -2.20 -9.39 -7.36
C PRO A 153 -0.79 -10.01 -7.36
N ARG A 154 -0.70 -11.21 -6.80
CA ARG A 154 0.46 -12.09 -7.00
C ARG A 154 0.37 -12.76 -8.38
N LYS A 155 1.51 -13.12 -8.96
CA LYS A 155 1.57 -13.92 -10.19
C LYS A 155 1.22 -15.38 -9.88
N ILE A 156 -0.03 -15.62 -9.58
CA ILE A 156 -0.58 -16.98 -9.35
C ILE A 156 -1.72 -17.17 -10.33
N TRP A 157 -1.54 -18.12 -11.21
CA TRP A 157 -2.52 -18.46 -12.26
C TRP A 157 -3.39 -19.64 -11.84
N LYS A 158 -4.68 -19.52 -12.09
CA LYS A 158 -5.66 -20.57 -11.92
C LYS A 158 -6.61 -20.53 -13.11
N ASP A 159 -6.75 -21.63 -13.82
CA ASP A 159 -7.63 -21.76 -15.00
C ASP A 159 -7.40 -20.64 -16.05
N GLY A 160 -6.13 -20.31 -16.32
CA GLY A 160 -5.74 -19.29 -17.29
C GLY A 160 -5.92 -17.84 -16.86
N LYS A 161 -6.30 -17.60 -15.61
CA LYS A 161 -6.48 -16.26 -15.03
C LYS A 161 -5.70 -16.08 -13.75
N ILE A 162 -5.40 -14.84 -13.41
CA ILE A 162 -4.84 -14.51 -12.09
C ILE A 162 -5.84 -14.91 -11.00
N ALA A 163 -5.36 -15.60 -9.98
CA ALA A 163 -6.20 -16.08 -8.89
C ALA A 163 -6.85 -14.92 -8.11
N ARG A 164 -8.18 -15.01 -7.93
CA ARG A 164 -8.97 -14.16 -7.03
C ARG A 164 -9.41 -15.03 -5.86
N THR A 165 -8.99 -14.66 -4.66
CA THR A 165 -9.33 -15.40 -3.45
C THR A 165 -10.39 -14.62 -2.68
N ALA A 166 -11.51 -15.23 -2.40
CA ALA A 166 -12.55 -14.66 -1.56
C ALA A 166 -12.08 -14.53 -0.09
N ASP A 167 -12.72 -13.66 0.68
CA ASP A 167 -12.37 -13.34 2.06
C ASP A 167 -10.88 -13.00 2.24
N SER A 168 -10.40 -12.20 1.31
CA SER A 168 -9.01 -11.78 1.22
C SER A 168 -8.80 -10.37 1.78
N HIS A 169 -7.53 -9.98 1.94
CA HIS A 169 -7.19 -8.59 2.28
C HIS A 169 -7.73 -7.57 1.26
N ALA A 170 -7.93 -7.96 -0.01
CA ALA A 170 -8.54 -7.10 -1.01
C ALA A 170 -10.02 -6.84 -0.69
N ASP A 171 -10.76 -7.89 -0.30
CA ASP A 171 -12.17 -7.76 0.09
C ASP A 171 -12.31 -6.97 1.39
N TRP A 172 -11.43 -7.21 2.36
CA TRP A 172 -11.41 -6.47 3.63
C TRP A 172 -11.11 -4.99 3.43
N ALA A 173 -10.14 -4.66 2.57
CA ALA A 173 -9.82 -3.28 2.22
C ALA A 173 -11.04 -2.56 1.60
N ARG A 174 -11.73 -3.23 0.67
CA ARG A 174 -12.96 -2.70 0.04
C ARG A 174 -14.05 -2.47 1.09
N ALA A 175 -14.31 -3.47 1.94
CA ALA A 175 -15.36 -3.38 2.95
C ALA A 175 -15.08 -2.24 3.97
N ILE A 176 -13.84 -2.09 4.42
CA ILE A 176 -13.44 -0.98 5.31
C ILE A 176 -13.58 0.37 4.60
N ALA A 177 -13.09 0.51 3.38
CA ALA A 177 -13.21 1.76 2.64
C ALA A 177 -14.68 2.17 2.46
N GLN A 178 -15.55 1.23 2.15
CA GLN A 178 -16.98 1.44 2.03
C GLN A 178 -17.61 1.86 3.38
N ALA A 179 -17.31 1.13 4.45
CA ALA A 179 -17.84 1.42 5.79
C ALA A 179 -17.38 2.78 6.32
N GLU A 180 -16.13 3.16 6.06
CA GLU A 180 -15.55 4.43 6.49
C GLU A 180 -15.85 5.58 5.51
N GLY A 181 -16.48 5.32 4.37
CA GLY A 181 -16.79 6.35 3.36
C GLY A 181 -15.52 7.03 2.82
N VAL A 182 -14.47 6.26 2.50
CA VAL A 182 -13.23 6.73 1.88
C VAL A 182 -13.09 6.23 0.46
N ALA A 183 -12.30 6.92 -0.35
CA ALA A 183 -12.00 6.50 -1.71
C ALA A 183 -11.31 5.12 -1.70
N PHE A 184 -11.71 4.25 -2.63
CA PHE A 184 -11.17 2.92 -2.78
C PHE A 184 -10.72 2.66 -4.21
N VAL A 185 -9.48 2.21 -4.38
CA VAL A 185 -8.94 1.77 -5.66
C VAL A 185 -8.71 0.26 -5.61
N ASP A 186 -9.48 -0.50 -6.39
CA ASP A 186 -9.34 -1.95 -6.46
C ASP A 186 -8.19 -2.35 -7.36
N LEU A 187 -6.96 -2.16 -6.87
CA LEU A 187 -5.75 -2.50 -7.63
C LEU A 187 -5.67 -3.99 -7.94
N HIS A 188 -6.15 -4.85 -7.03
CA HIS A 188 -6.13 -6.29 -7.25
C HIS A 188 -6.90 -6.65 -8.52
N GLU A 189 -8.15 -6.22 -8.62
CA GLU A 189 -8.99 -6.56 -9.76
C GLU A 189 -8.56 -5.83 -11.04
N LEU A 190 -8.21 -4.54 -10.94
CA LEU A 190 -7.75 -3.77 -12.10
C LEU A 190 -6.51 -4.39 -12.75
N ILE A 191 -5.50 -4.72 -11.95
CA ILE A 191 -4.25 -5.29 -12.46
C ILE A 191 -4.46 -6.74 -12.89
N ALA A 192 -5.23 -7.54 -12.12
CA ALA A 192 -5.49 -8.93 -12.47
C ALA A 192 -6.21 -9.06 -13.81
N ARG A 193 -7.20 -8.22 -14.12
CA ARG A 193 -7.85 -8.20 -15.46
C ARG A 193 -6.85 -7.90 -16.57
N ARG A 194 -6.02 -6.88 -16.37
CA ARG A 194 -5.00 -6.53 -17.36
C ARG A 194 -3.97 -7.63 -17.56
N TYR A 195 -3.59 -8.33 -16.49
CA TYR A 195 -2.72 -9.50 -16.59
C TYR A 195 -3.40 -10.66 -17.32
N ASP A 196 -4.70 -10.92 -17.07
CA ASP A 196 -5.47 -11.94 -17.77
C ASP A 196 -5.52 -11.69 -19.29
N GLU A 197 -5.65 -10.41 -19.70
CA GLU A 197 -5.67 -10.01 -21.11
C GLU A 197 -4.29 -10.15 -21.79
N ILE A 198 -3.21 -9.85 -21.07
CA ILE A 198 -1.82 -9.93 -21.55
C ILE A 198 -1.37 -11.40 -21.65
N GLY A 199 -1.80 -12.22 -20.72
CA GLY A 199 -1.47 -13.65 -20.63
C GLY A 199 -0.18 -13.94 -19.85
N PRO A 200 -0.04 -15.19 -19.37
CA PRO A 200 1.01 -15.59 -18.43
C PRO A 200 2.42 -15.42 -18.97
N GLU A 201 2.64 -15.66 -20.25
CA GLU A 201 3.97 -15.58 -20.87
C GLU A 201 4.54 -14.16 -20.77
N LYS A 202 3.77 -13.14 -21.18
CA LYS A 202 4.20 -11.74 -21.14
C LYS A 202 4.25 -11.20 -19.70
N VAL A 203 3.28 -11.55 -18.86
CA VAL A 203 3.23 -11.14 -17.46
C VAL A 203 4.43 -11.68 -16.67
N ASN A 204 5.01 -12.80 -17.09
CA ASN A 204 6.19 -13.34 -16.42
C ASN A 204 7.35 -12.34 -16.37
N ALA A 205 7.54 -11.54 -17.42
CA ALA A 205 8.56 -10.49 -17.46
C ALA A 205 8.29 -9.30 -16.51
N PHE A 206 7.07 -9.17 -15.98
CA PHE A 206 6.72 -8.13 -15.01
C PHE A 206 7.14 -8.45 -13.58
N PHE A 207 7.70 -9.63 -13.33
CA PHE A 207 8.12 -10.07 -12.01
C PHE A 207 9.62 -10.32 -11.97
N ALA A 208 10.25 -9.83 -10.92
CA ALA A 208 11.67 -10.06 -10.64
C ALA A 208 11.89 -11.30 -9.78
N ASP A 209 10.85 -11.78 -9.10
CA ASP A 209 10.84 -13.04 -8.39
C ASP A 209 9.72 -13.96 -8.88
N GLU A 210 9.54 -15.07 -8.19
CA GLU A 210 8.57 -16.09 -8.60
C GLU A 210 7.15 -15.53 -8.74
N ARG A 211 6.70 -14.63 -7.82
CA ARG A 211 5.26 -14.29 -7.77
C ARG A 211 4.86 -12.98 -7.08
N VAL A 212 5.76 -12.25 -6.42
CA VAL A 212 5.38 -11.11 -5.56
C VAL A 212 5.99 -9.80 -6.02
N HIS A 213 7.33 -9.74 -6.13
CA HIS A 213 8.01 -8.49 -6.42
C HIS A 213 8.13 -8.26 -7.91
N THR A 214 7.75 -7.07 -8.34
CA THR A 214 7.74 -6.71 -9.75
C THR A 214 9.12 -6.25 -10.24
N SER A 215 9.38 -6.49 -11.51
CA SER A 215 10.47 -5.84 -12.26
C SER A 215 10.15 -4.36 -12.49
N ALA A 216 11.08 -3.60 -13.06
CA ALA A 216 10.84 -2.22 -13.46
C ALA A 216 9.60 -2.09 -14.36
N ALA A 217 9.50 -2.93 -15.39
CA ALA A 217 8.36 -2.93 -16.31
C ALA A 217 7.03 -3.27 -15.60
N GLY A 218 7.05 -4.21 -14.66
CA GLY A 218 5.86 -4.58 -13.89
C GLY A 218 5.46 -3.47 -12.91
N ALA A 219 6.41 -2.82 -12.26
CA ALA A 219 6.15 -1.70 -11.35
C ALA A 219 5.55 -0.50 -12.09
N GLU A 220 6.08 -0.16 -13.27
CA GLU A 220 5.55 0.91 -14.12
C GLU A 220 4.13 0.58 -14.62
N PHE A 221 3.89 -0.66 -15.06
CA PHE A 221 2.57 -1.14 -15.46
C PHE A 221 1.55 -1.03 -14.30
N ASN A 222 1.97 -1.39 -13.09
CA ASN A 222 1.13 -1.27 -11.91
C ASN A 222 0.89 0.19 -11.53
N ALA A 223 1.88 1.09 -11.63
CA ALA A 223 1.69 2.52 -11.43
C ALA A 223 0.66 3.12 -12.40
N ALA A 224 0.74 2.77 -13.69
CA ALA A 224 -0.27 3.16 -14.68
C ALA A 224 -1.67 2.65 -14.31
N SER A 225 -1.76 1.45 -13.69
CA SER A 225 -3.04 0.90 -13.23
C SER A 225 -3.58 1.65 -12.00
N VAL A 226 -2.70 2.11 -11.10
CA VAL A 226 -3.09 3.00 -9.98
C VAL A 226 -3.72 4.28 -10.51
N VAL A 227 -3.08 4.93 -11.49
CA VAL A 227 -3.60 6.15 -12.10
C VAL A 227 -4.95 5.92 -12.78
N ALA A 228 -5.08 4.84 -13.56
CA ALA A 228 -6.35 4.47 -14.18
C ALA A 228 -7.46 4.26 -13.13
N GLY A 229 -7.13 3.61 -12.01
CA GLY A 229 -8.05 3.43 -10.88
C GLY A 229 -8.48 4.74 -10.22
N LEU A 230 -7.56 5.68 -10.07
CA LEU A 230 -7.86 7.02 -9.54
C LEU A 230 -8.79 7.81 -10.48
N GLN A 231 -8.55 7.75 -11.79
CA GLN A 231 -9.33 8.49 -12.79
C GLN A 231 -10.80 8.07 -12.87
N VAL A 232 -11.12 6.82 -12.54
CA VAL A 232 -12.50 6.32 -12.56
C VAL A 232 -13.25 6.50 -11.23
N LEU A 233 -12.61 7.05 -10.21
CA LEU A 233 -13.30 7.36 -8.96
C LEU A 233 -14.35 8.45 -9.18
N ALA A 234 -15.59 8.18 -8.77
CA ALA A 234 -16.71 9.11 -8.92
C ALA A 234 -16.47 10.49 -8.25
N LYS A 235 -15.63 10.48 -7.21
CA LYS A 235 -15.12 11.67 -6.52
C LYS A 235 -13.59 11.49 -6.39
N ASN A 236 -12.89 11.71 -7.50
CA ASN A 236 -11.42 11.68 -7.44
C ASN A 236 -10.95 12.80 -6.50
N PRO A 237 -10.26 12.48 -5.40
CA PRO A 237 -9.80 13.48 -4.45
C PRO A 237 -8.52 14.20 -4.90
N LEU A 238 -7.80 13.69 -5.92
CA LEU A 238 -6.52 14.19 -6.43
C LEU A 238 -6.67 15.03 -7.69
#